data_85e57e0f1b008d47da72bc57d623dd2a
#
_entry.id   85e57e0f1b008d47da72bc57d623dd2a
#
_cell.length_a   1.000
_cell.length_b   1.000
_cell.length_c   1.000
_cell.angle_alpha   90.00
_cell.angle_beta   90.00
_cell.angle_gamma   90.00
#
_symmetry.space_group_name_H-M   'P 1'
#
loop_
_entity.id
_entity.type
_entity.pdbx_description
1 polymer ?
#
loop_
_entity_poly.entity_id
_entity_poly.type
_entity_poly.pdbx_seq_one_letter_code
_entity_poly.pdbx_strand_id
1 'polypeptide(L)'
;MITGELKNRIDGLWDVFAAGGLVNPLDVIEQITYLMFIRDLDDTDNLRAKEAVMLGLPHKSIFAEKVMVGDREIEGNQLKWSVFHDFPAGKMYSTVQEWVFPFIKNLHDDKDSAYSKYMDDAIFKIPTPLLLDKIVTILDDIYAQMAQIKDSDIRGDVYEYLLSKIAQSGLNGQFRTPRHIIRMMVELMDPKADEIICDPACGTSGFLVAAGDYLKEKRKEEVFFDRQKKAHYMNGMFHGYDMDRTMLRIGAMNMMTHGVDHPYIEYRDSLSDQNPDKEKYSLILANPPFMGSLDYDTVSADLLKVCKTKKTELLFLALMLRMLRVGGRCAVIVPDGVLFGSSTAHKAIRKAIVDDNRLEAVISMPSGVFKPYAGVSTGILIFTKTGHGGTDKVWFYDMQADGFSLDDKRTEVKENDIPDIIARFHNLDAENDRTRTEKSFFVPKDEIVGNDYDLSINKYKKTEYKPVEYASTAEIMAELHELEMGIGKGLEELEEML
;
A
#
# COMPACT_ATOMS: atom_id res chain seq x y z
N MET A 1 -10.27 -4.38 7.40
CA MET A 1 -9.20 -4.49 8.46
C MET A 1 -9.47 -5.73 9.28
N ILE A 2 -8.45 -6.47 9.68
CA ILE A 2 -8.59 -7.71 10.44
C ILE A 2 -9.02 -7.43 11.87
N THR A 3 -10.09 -8.07 12.32
CA THR A 3 -10.65 -7.93 13.65
C THR A 3 -11.03 -9.30 14.23
N GLY A 4 -11.40 -9.36 15.50
CA GLY A 4 -11.94 -10.55 16.14
C GLY A 4 -10.96 -11.72 16.25
N GLU A 5 -11.45 -12.93 16.01
CA GLU A 5 -10.68 -14.17 16.22
C GLU A 5 -9.48 -14.28 15.27
N LEU A 6 -9.61 -13.88 14.00
CA LEU A 6 -8.51 -13.91 13.03
C LEU A 6 -7.34 -13.02 13.49
N LYS A 7 -7.64 -11.82 14.01
CA LYS A 7 -6.63 -10.93 14.60
C LYS A 7 -5.90 -11.60 15.75
N ASN A 8 -6.64 -12.21 16.69
CA ASN A 8 -6.05 -12.88 17.85
C ASN A 8 -5.14 -14.05 17.45
N ARG A 9 -5.49 -14.79 16.40
CA ARG A 9 -4.65 -15.88 15.88
C ARG A 9 -3.35 -15.37 15.27
N ILE A 10 -3.42 -14.27 14.53
CA ILE A 10 -2.20 -13.66 13.95
C ILE A 10 -1.32 -13.07 15.06
N ASP A 11 -1.91 -12.45 16.08
CA ASP A 11 -1.16 -12.00 17.26
C ASP A 11 -0.51 -13.19 17.99
N GLY A 12 -1.24 -14.30 18.14
CA GLY A 12 -0.70 -15.55 18.71
C GLY A 12 0.44 -16.16 17.90
N LEU A 13 0.38 -16.06 16.57
CA LEU A 13 1.50 -16.48 15.71
C LEU A 13 2.76 -15.66 16.00
N TRP A 14 2.61 -14.36 16.19
CA TRP A 14 3.71 -13.48 16.55
C TRP A 14 4.35 -13.85 17.89
N ASP A 15 3.52 -14.10 18.89
CA ASP A 15 3.97 -14.50 20.22
C ASP A 15 4.73 -15.84 20.21
N VAL A 16 4.32 -16.77 19.34
CA VAL A 16 5.02 -18.06 19.15
C VAL A 16 6.42 -17.87 18.58
N PHE A 17 6.61 -16.96 17.62
CA PHE A 17 7.95 -16.63 17.12
C PHE A 17 8.83 -16.02 18.21
N ALA A 18 8.29 -15.05 18.95
CA ALA A 18 9.01 -14.39 20.05
C ALA A 18 9.41 -15.39 21.16
N ALA A 19 8.50 -16.27 21.56
CA ALA A 19 8.77 -17.32 22.54
C ALA A 19 9.79 -18.36 22.02
N GLY A 20 9.85 -18.55 20.71
CA GLY A 20 10.84 -19.40 20.02
C GLY A 20 12.21 -18.77 19.84
N GLY A 21 12.43 -17.54 20.33
CA GLY A 21 13.71 -16.84 20.23
C GLY A 21 13.90 -15.98 18.98
N LEU A 22 12.92 -15.92 18.09
CA LEU A 22 12.92 -15.03 16.94
C LEU A 22 12.19 -13.72 17.31
N VAL A 23 12.95 -12.74 17.81
CA VAL A 23 12.39 -11.50 18.38
C VAL A 23 12.52 -10.29 17.42
N ASN A 24 13.36 -10.38 16.40
CA ASN A 24 13.48 -9.31 15.40
C ASN A 24 12.24 -9.30 14.50
N PRO A 25 11.44 -8.25 14.49
CA PRO A 25 10.21 -8.18 13.69
C PRO A 25 10.42 -8.41 12.20
N LEU A 26 11.51 -7.91 11.62
CA LEU A 26 11.82 -8.11 10.20
C LEU A 26 12.08 -9.60 9.91
N ASP A 27 12.83 -10.29 10.76
CA ASP A 27 13.09 -11.72 10.62
C ASP A 27 11.81 -12.54 10.74
N VAL A 28 10.95 -12.20 11.71
CA VAL A 28 9.64 -12.87 11.90
C VAL A 28 8.77 -12.74 10.64
N ILE A 29 8.59 -11.51 10.14
CA ILE A 29 7.80 -11.27 8.93
C ILE A 29 8.37 -12.01 7.73
N GLU A 30 9.68 -11.98 7.58
CA GLU A 30 10.36 -12.67 6.48
C GLU A 30 10.07 -14.18 6.51
N GLN A 31 10.18 -14.81 7.67
CA GLN A 31 9.88 -16.25 7.82
C GLN A 31 8.39 -16.55 7.58
N ILE A 32 7.48 -15.73 8.12
CA ILE A 32 6.04 -15.87 7.84
C ILE A 32 5.76 -15.74 6.35
N THR A 33 6.38 -14.75 5.70
CA THR A 33 6.22 -14.52 4.25
C THR A 33 6.65 -15.73 3.45
N TYR A 34 7.79 -16.36 3.78
CA TYR A 34 8.24 -17.57 3.10
C TYR A 34 7.23 -18.71 3.24
N LEU A 35 6.72 -18.94 4.44
CA LEU A 35 5.75 -20.01 4.69
C LEU A 35 4.41 -19.75 3.99
N MET A 36 3.91 -18.52 4.04
CA MET A 36 2.70 -18.14 3.31
C MET A 36 2.89 -18.28 1.80
N PHE A 37 4.03 -17.84 1.28
CA PHE A 37 4.36 -17.97 -0.14
C PHE A 37 4.38 -19.43 -0.61
N ILE A 38 4.99 -20.33 0.16
CA ILE A 38 5.01 -21.77 -0.14
C ILE A 38 3.59 -22.34 -0.21
N ARG A 39 2.74 -21.96 0.74
CA ARG A 39 1.34 -22.39 0.77
C ARG A 39 0.55 -21.85 -0.41
N ASP A 40 0.68 -20.57 -0.70
CA ASP A 40 -0.02 -19.93 -1.83
C ASP A 40 0.43 -20.49 -3.18
N LEU A 41 1.70 -20.90 -3.32
CA LEU A 41 2.19 -21.59 -4.50
C LEU A 41 1.48 -22.95 -4.70
N ASP A 42 1.33 -23.75 -3.64
CA ASP A 42 0.63 -25.05 -3.71
C ASP A 42 -0.87 -24.83 -4.01
N ASP A 43 -1.53 -23.90 -3.32
CA ASP A 43 -2.94 -23.57 -3.57
C ASP A 43 -3.16 -23.13 -5.03
N THR A 44 -2.27 -22.28 -5.56
CA THR A 44 -2.34 -21.76 -6.93
C THR A 44 -2.10 -22.86 -7.96
N ASP A 45 -1.10 -23.72 -7.74
CA ASP A 45 -0.82 -24.87 -8.63
C ASP A 45 -2.00 -25.84 -8.68
N ASN A 46 -2.59 -26.14 -7.52
CA ASN A 46 -3.77 -27.01 -7.43
C ASN A 46 -5.01 -26.39 -8.10
N LEU A 47 -5.21 -25.07 -8.01
CA LEU A 47 -6.29 -24.36 -8.69
C LEU A 47 -6.09 -24.40 -10.22
N ARG A 48 -4.90 -24.08 -10.71
CA ARG A 48 -4.54 -24.15 -12.15
C ARG A 48 -4.70 -25.56 -12.71
N ALA A 49 -4.35 -26.58 -11.93
CA ALA A 49 -4.55 -27.97 -12.32
C ALA A 49 -6.04 -28.30 -12.49
N LYS A 50 -6.90 -27.89 -11.56
CA LYS A 50 -8.36 -28.08 -11.66
C LYS A 50 -8.96 -27.34 -12.86
N GLU A 51 -8.56 -26.10 -13.09
CA GLU A 51 -9.02 -25.31 -14.25
C GLU A 51 -8.60 -25.96 -15.57
N ALA A 52 -7.35 -26.43 -15.66
CA ALA A 52 -6.84 -27.12 -16.85
C ALA A 52 -7.64 -28.41 -17.16
N VAL A 53 -7.96 -29.19 -16.13
CA VAL A 53 -8.83 -30.38 -16.29
C VAL A 53 -10.21 -30.01 -16.80
N MET A 54 -10.85 -28.94 -16.25
CA MET A 54 -12.16 -28.48 -16.69
C MET A 54 -12.17 -27.99 -18.13
N LEU A 55 -11.06 -27.42 -18.59
CA LEU A 55 -10.89 -26.89 -19.94
C LEU A 55 -10.31 -27.91 -20.94
N GLY A 56 -9.97 -29.11 -20.50
CA GLY A 56 -9.30 -30.13 -21.34
C GLY A 56 -7.89 -29.72 -21.80
N LEU A 57 -7.21 -28.84 -21.03
CA LEU A 57 -5.88 -28.31 -21.35
C LEU A 57 -4.80 -29.06 -20.54
N PRO A 58 -3.57 -29.19 -21.05
CA PRO A 58 -2.46 -29.71 -20.27
C PRO A 58 -2.08 -28.71 -19.15
N HIS A 59 -1.81 -29.22 -17.96
CA HIS A 59 -1.24 -28.46 -16.84
C HIS A 59 0.22 -28.89 -16.61
N LYS A 60 1.12 -27.92 -16.53
CA LYS A 60 2.49 -28.14 -16.09
C LYS A 60 2.62 -27.62 -14.67
N SER A 61 2.62 -28.54 -13.70
CA SER A 61 2.83 -28.20 -12.29
C SER A 61 4.25 -27.66 -12.06
N ILE A 62 4.38 -26.66 -11.17
CA ILE A 62 5.67 -26.23 -10.65
C ILE A 62 6.30 -27.31 -9.75
N PHE A 63 5.47 -28.17 -9.15
CA PHE A 63 5.87 -29.35 -8.40
C PHE A 63 5.89 -30.58 -9.32
N ALA A 64 6.80 -30.60 -10.29
CA ALA A 64 6.93 -31.69 -11.22
C ALA A 64 7.14 -33.03 -10.49
N GLU A 65 6.95 -34.17 -11.16
CA GLU A 65 7.10 -35.49 -10.57
C GLU A 65 8.46 -35.64 -9.86
N LYS A 66 9.51 -35.09 -10.48
CA LYS A 66 10.87 -35.00 -9.91
C LYS A 66 11.39 -33.58 -10.04
N VAL A 67 11.86 -33.03 -8.93
CA VAL A 67 12.41 -31.67 -8.82
C VAL A 67 13.87 -31.77 -8.40
N MET A 68 14.74 -31.05 -9.11
CA MET A 68 16.13 -30.85 -8.71
C MET A 68 16.27 -29.72 -7.73
N VAL A 69 16.89 -29.97 -6.59
CA VAL A 69 17.24 -28.95 -5.60
C VAL A 69 18.74 -29.00 -5.37
N GLY A 70 19.46 -28.08 -6.00
CA GLY A 70 20.91 -28.21 -6.17
C GLY A 70 21.27 -29.46 -6.98
N ASP A 71 22.16 -30.30 -6.43
CA ASP A 71 22.58 -31.55 -7.06
C ASP A 71 21.77 -32.79 -6.63
N ARG A 72 20.69 -32.58 -5.86
CA ARG A 72 19.84 -33.63 -5.30
C ARG A 72 18.47 -33.63 -5.94
N GLU A 73 17.86 -34.81 -6.08
CA GLU A 73 16.53 -35.02 -6.64
C GLU A 73 15.53 -35.34 -5.52
N ILE A 74 14.32 -34.80 -5.59
CA ILE A 74 13.19 -35.08 -4.69
C ILE A 74 11.91 -35.23 -5.50
N GLU A 75 10.98 -36.05 -5.01
CA GLU A 75 9.61 -36.07 -5.53
C GLU A 75 8.93 -34.72 -5.27
N GLY A 76 8.48 -34.05 -6.33
CA GLY A 76 7.90 -32.71 -6.22
C GLY A 76 6.68 -32.62 -5.30
N ASN A 77 5.95 -33.76 -5.18
CA ASN A 77 4.81 -33.84 -4.25
C ASN A 77 5.23 -33.63 -2.79
N GLN A 78 6.44 -33.98 -2.39
CA GLN A 78 6.92 -33.76 -1.02
C GLN A 78 7.24 -32.29 -0.72
N LEU A 79 7.33 -31.43 -1.73
CA LEU A 79 7.54 -29.99 -1.59
C LEU A 79 6.24 -29.22 -1.37
N LYS A 80 5.09 -29.86 -1.57
CA LYS A 80 3.77 -29.24 -1.42
C LYS A 80 3.44 -29.02 0.04
N TRP A 81 2.90 -27.85 0.35
CA TRP A 81 2.36 -27.54 1.69
C TRP A 81 1.34 -28.58 2.13
N SER A 82 0.39 -28.91 1.28
CA SER A 82 -0.66 -29.91 1.51
C SER A 82 -0.16 -31.34 1.80
N VAL A 83 1.14 -31.58 1.66
CA VAL A 83 1.76 -32.88 1.97
C VAL A 83 2.66 -32.78 3.19
N PHE A 84 3.58 -31.82 3.23
CA PHE A 84 4.55 -31.79 4.33
C PHE A 84 3.97 -31.27 5.65
N HIS A 85 2.87 -30.51 5.65
CA HIS A 85 2.23 -30.03 6.87
C HIS A 85 1.75 -31.16 7.79
N ASP A 86 1.48 -32.34 7.25
CA ASP A 86 1.11 -33.56 7.99
C ASP A 86 2.31 -34.38 8.47
N PHE A 87 3.54 -33.97 8.15
CA PHE A 87 4.71 -34.72 8.58
C PHE A 87 4.97 -34.52 10.09
N PRO A 88 5.53 -35.54 10.76
CA PRO A 88 6.06 -35.34 12.12
C PRO A 88 7.06 -34.18 12.15
N ALA A 89 7.07 -33.38 13.22
CA ALA A 89 7.82 -32.14 13.35
C ALA A 89 9.28 -32.22 12.86
N GLY A 90 10.01 -33.28 13.18
CA GLY A 90 11.39 -33.47 12.74
C GLY A 90 11.53 -33.69 11.23
N LYS A 91 10.61 -34.46 10.63
CA LYS A 91 10.60 -34.70 9.18
C LYS A 91 10.12 -33.43 8.45
N MET A 92 9.10 -32.74 8.95
CA MET A 92 8.64 -31.46 8.41
C MET A 92 9.79 -30.45 8.37
N TYR A 93 10.50 -30.29 9.47
CA TYR A 93 11.63 -29.36 9.58
C TYR A 93 12.73 -29.66 8.56
N SER A 94 13.19 -30.89 8.49
CA SER A 94 14.23 -31.30 7.49
C SER A 94 13.73 -31.13 6.06
N THR A 95 12.45 -31.46 5.77
CA THR A 95 11.85 -31.23 4.45
C THR A 95 11.82 -29.75 4.09
N VAL A 96 11.37 -28.88 5.00
CA VAL A 96 11.30 -27.45 4.72
C VAL A 96 12.69 -26.85 4.59
N GLN A 97 13.59 -27.12 5.52
CA GLN A 97 14.92 -26.51 5.54
C GLN A 97 15.81 -26.98 4.38
N GLU A 98 15.78 -28.26 4.07
CA GLU A 98 16.73 -28.85 3.12
C GLU A 98 16.20 -28.89 1.68
N TRP A 99 14.88 -28.81 1.48
CA TRP A 99 14.27 -29.04 0.18
C TRP A 99 13.31 -27.90 -0.23
N VAL A 100 12.29 -27.60 0.58
CA VAL A 100 11.27 -26.60 0.20
C VAL A 100 11.87 -25.21 0.13
N PHE A 101 12.63 -24.80 1.15
CA PHE A 101 13.25 -23.48 1.17
C PHE A 101 14.27 -23.28 0.04
N PRO A 102 15.21 -24.21 -0.22
CA PRO A 102 16.06 -24.16 -1.40
C PRO A 102 15.29 -24.21 -2.73
N PHE A 103 14.17 -24.95 -2.80
CA PHE A 103 13.31 -24.98 -3.97
C PHE A 103 12.74 -23.58 -4.28
N ILE A 104 12.14 -22.91 -3.29
CA ILE A 104 11.62 -21.54 -3.52
C ILE A 104 12.72 -20.55 -3.84
N LYS A 105 13.94 -20.72 -3.32
CA LYS A 105 15.09 -19.86 -3.69
C LYS A 105 15.40 -19.95 -5.19
N ASN A 106 15.19 -21.10 -5.80
CA ASN A 106 15.52 -21.40 -7.20
C ASN A 106 14.26 -21.58 -8.06
N LEU A 107 13.13 -20.99 -7.65
CA LEU A 107 11.84 -21.18 -8.32
C LEU A 107 11.84 -20.73 -9.79
N HIS A 108 12.69 -19.78 -10.15
CA HIS A 108 12.88 -19.32 -11.52
C HIS A 108 14.25 -19.76 -12.03
N ASP A 109 14.27 -20.42 -13.20
CA ASP A 109 15.49 -20.83 -13.90
C ASP A 109 16.34 -19.61 -14.35
N ASP A 110 15.73 -18.44 -14.46
CA ASP A 110 16.39 -17.19 -14.79
C ASP A 110 17.07 -16.60 -13.54
N LYS A 111 18.38 -16.86 -13.43
CA LYS A 111 19.23 -16.31 -12.36
C LYS A 111 19.34 -14.76 -12.39
N ASP A 112 18.99 -14.16 -13.50
CA ASP A 112 18.96 -12.70 -13.66
C ASP A 112 17.64 -12.09 -13.25
N SER A 113 16.62 -12.89 -12.97
CA SER A 113 15.35 -12.38 -12.44
C SER A 113 15.55 -11.66 -11.11
N ALA A 114 14.78 -10.61 -10.88
CA ALA A 114 14.82 -9.85 -9.62
C ALA A 114 14.57 -10.78 -8.42
N TYR A 115 13.60 -11.68 -8.53
CA TYR A 115 13.28 -12.65 -7.48
C TYR A 115 14.49 -13.52 -7.11
N SER A 116 15.17 -14.14 -8.09
CA SER A 116 16.34 -15.00 -7.84
C SER A 116 17.45 -14.25 -7.13
N LYS A 117 17.73 -13.01 -7.55
CA LYS A 117 18.75 -12.15 -6.92
C LYS A 117 18.45 -11.82 -5.45
N TYR A 118 17.17 -11.64 -5.09
CA TYR A 118 16.81 -11.33 -3.69
C TYR A 118 16.64 -12.57 -2.83
N MET A 119 16.35 -13.72 -3.43
CA MET A 119 16.30 -14.97 -2.70
C MET A 119 17.67 -15.59 -2.43
N ASP A 120 18.71 -15.16 -3.13
CA ASP A 120 20.05 -15.72 -3.00
C ASP A 120 20.61 -15.60 -1.56
N ASP A 121 20.42 -14.46 -0.91
CA ASP A 121 20.83 -14.21 0.48
C ASP A 121 19.74 -14.53 1.52
N ALA A 122 18.60 -15.07 1.11
CA ALA A 122 17.53 -15.48 2.01
C ALA A 122 17.96 -16.66 2.91
N ILE A 123 17.61 -16.56 4.19
CA ILE A 123 17.98 -17.54 5.22
C ILE A 123 16.72 -18.04 5.92
N PHE A 124 16.60 -19.37 6.04
CA PHE A 124 15.60 -20.00 6.91
C PHE A 124 16.07 -19.91 8.37
N LYS A 125 15.37 -19.11 9.18
CA LYS A 125 15.80 -18.74 10.55
C LYS A 125 15.00 -19.42 11.66
N ILE A 126 13.99 -20.22 11.35
CA ILE A 126 13.22 -20.94 12.36
C ILE A 126 14.13 -22.00 13.01
N PRO A 127 14.39 -21.92 14.35
CA PRO A 127 15.50 -22.66 14.93
C PRO A 127 15.21 -24.12 15.29
N THR A 128 13.93 -24.50 15.45
CA THR A 128 13.59 -25.84 15.95
C THR A 128 12.40 -26.46 15.23
N PRO A 129 12.37 -27.82 15.13
CA PRO A 129 11.24 -28.55 14.56
C PRO A 129 9.89 -28.26 15.25
N LEU A 130 9.87 -28.19 16.58
CA LEU A 130 8.65 -27.92 17.34
C LEU A 130 8.12 -26.51 17.12
N LEU A 131 9.00 -25.54 16.90
CA LEU A 131 8.57 -24.19 16.59
C LEU A 131 7.94 -24.13 15.19
N LEU A 132 8.57 -24.75 14.19
CA LEU A 132 8.00 -24.80 12.84
C LEU A 132 6.63 -25.49 12.84
N ASP A 133 6.48 -26.61 13.54
CA ASP A 133 5.22 -27.37 13.63
C ASP A 133 4.08 -26.49 14.21
N LYS A 134 4.35 -25.76 15.29
CA LYS A 134 3.39 -24.81 15.86
C LYS A 134 3.02 -23.69 14.89
N ILE A 135 4.00 -23.13 14.18
CA ILE A 135 3.79 -22.04 13.22
C ILE A 135 2.93 -22.55 12.05
N VAL A 136 3.23 -23.71 11.48
CA VAL A 136 2.47 -24.34 10.40
C VAL A 136 1.03 -24.59 10.82
N THR A 137 0.82 -25.15 12.01
CA THR A 137 -0.54 -25.38 12.56
C THR A 137 -1.34 -24.08 12.67
N ILE A 138 -0.74 -23.01 13.22
CA ILE A 138 -1.43 -21.71 13.34
C ILE A 138 -1.70 -21.10 11.97
N LEU A 139 -0.79 -21.22 11.01
CA LEU A 139 -1.01 -20.76 9.65
C LEU A 139 -2.16 -21.51 8.98
N ASP A 140 -2.25 -22.83 9.15
CA ASP A 140 -3.39 -23.61 8.64
C ASP A 140 -4.72 -23.15 9.24
N ASP A 141 -4.75 -22.87 10.52
CA ASP A 141 -5.93 -22.31 11.19
C ASP A 141 -6.30 -20.92 10.65
N ILE A 142 -5.31 -20.04 10.41
CA ILE A 142 -5.52 -18.71 9.82
C ILE A 142 -6.14 -18.85 8.42
N TYR A 143 -5.58 -19.70 7.57
CA TYR A 143 -6.09 -19.93 6.21
C TYR A 143 -7.48 -20.57 6.22
N ALA A 144 -7.76 -21.49 7.16
CA ALA A 144 -9.10 -22.06 7.31
C ALA A 144 -10.14 -21.01 7.69
N GLN A 145 -9.79 -20.04 8.52
CA GLN A 145 -10.67 -18.91 8.85
C GLN A 145 -10.83 -17.95 7.67
N MET A 146 -9.73 -17.64 6.96
CA MET A 146 -9.78 -16.79 5.76
C MET A 146 -10.73 -17.37 4.71
N ALA A 147 -10.76 -18.69 4.54
CA ALA A 147 -11.67 -19.37 3.58
C ALA A 147 -13.15 -19.21 3.92
N GLN A 148 -13.50 -18.89 5.18
CA GLN A 148 -14.88 -18.64 5.61
C GLN A 148 -15.33 -17.19 5.38
N ILE A 149 -14.40 -16.28 5.17
CA ILE A 149 -14.67 -14.86 4.95
C ILE A 149 -14.89 -14.63 3.47
N LYS A 150 -16.05 -14.06 3.11
CA LYS A 150 -16.42 -13.78 1.71
C LYS A 150 -15.72 -12.57 1.10
N ASP A 151 -14.74 -12.00 1.77
CA ASP A 151 -13.96 -10.88 1.24
C ASP A 151 -12.88 -11.44 0.31
N SER A 152 -12.88 -10.98 -0.94
CA SER A 152 -11.95 -11.43 -1.99
C SER A 152 -10.49 -11.09 -1.69
N ASP A 153 -10.24 -10.23 -0.70
CA ASP A 153 -8.92 -9.69 -0.44
C ASP A 153 -8.40 -9.91 0.99
N ILE A 154 -9.01 -10.85 1.71
CA ILE A 154 -8.62 -11.16 3.09
C ILE A 154 -7.14 -11.56 3.23
N ARG A 155 -6.53 -12.19 2.20
CA ARG A 155 -5.10 -12.54 2.21
C ARG A 155 -4.21 -11.31 2.30
N GLY A 156 -4.50 -10.31 1.49
CA GLY A 156 -3.80 -9.04 1.54
C GLY A 156 -4.01 -8.33 2.88
N ASP A 157 -5.20 -8.39 3.47
CA ASP A 157 -5.46 -7.81 4.80
C ASP A 157 -4.64 -8.51 5.90
N VAL A 158 -4.55 -9.85 5.86
CA VAL A 158 -3.69 -10.62 6.80
C VAL A 158 -2.23 -10.20 6.66
N TYR A 159 -1.77 -10.14 5.41
CA TYR A 159 -0.39 -9.75 5.12
C TYR A 159 -0.10 -8.32 5.57
N GLU A 160 -1.02 -7.40 5.32
CA GLU A 160 -0.92 -6.02 5.78
C GLU A 160 -0.88 -5.93 7.30
N TYR A 161 -1.75 -6.66 7.98
CA TYR A 161 -1.76 -6.69 9.44
C TYR A 161 -0.43 -7.20 10.01
N LEU A 162 0.12 -8.27 9.44
CA LEU A 162 1.44 -8.77 9.79
C LEU A 162 2.53 -7.70 9.62
N LEU A 163 2.54 -7.03 8.49
CA LEU A 163 3.51 -5.97 8.21
C LEU A 163 3.34 -4.75 9.14
N SER A 164 2.11 -4.48 9.63
CA SER A 164 1.87 -3.40 10.58
C SER A 164 2.60 -3.59 11.91
N LYS A 165 2.93 -4.83 12.27
CA LYS A 165 3.70 -5.16 13.47
C LYS A 165 5.15 -4.67 13.41
N ILE A 166 5.76 -4.57 12.22
CA ILE A 166 7.11 -4.00 12.06
C ILE A 166 7.14 -2.56 12.56
N ALA A 167 6.13 -1.78 12.21
CA ALA A 167 6.07 -0.38 12.56
C ALA A 167 5.86 -0.15 14.06
N GLN A 168 5.08 -1.01 14.71
CA GLN A 168 4.86 -0.95 16.17
C GLN A 168 6.15 -1.21 16.96
N SER A 169 7.13 -1.89 16.37
CA SER A 169 8.42 -2.16 17.02
C SER A 169 9.40 -0.98 17.01
N GLY A 170 9.05 0.15 16.41
CA GLY A 170 9.90 1.35 16.35
C GLY A 170 11.15 1.22 15.50
N LEU A 171 11.31 0.09 14.80
CA LEU A 171 12.42 -0.14 13.89
C LEU A 171 12.11 0.45 12.52
N ASN A 172 12.91 1.45 12.15
CA ASN A 172 12.98 2.09 10.83
C ASN A 172 11.67 2.65 10.27
N GLY A 173 11.50 3.94 10.35
CA GLY A 173 10.65 4.90 9.64
C GLY A 173 9.97 4.53 8.32
N GLN A 174 9.65 3.26 8.08
CA GLN A 174 8.93 2.80 6.92
C GLN A 174 7.46 3.10 7.13
N PHE A 175 7.00 4.18 6.55
CA PHE A 175 5.60 4.57 6.51
C PHE A 175 4.86 3.65 5.57
N ARG A 176 3.81 3.00 6.06
CA ARG A 176 2.95 2.18 5.22
C ARG A 176 1.67 2.93 4.88
N THR A 177 1.31 2.94 3.62
CA THR A 177 0.05 3.53 3.16
C THR A 177 -1.10 2.62 3.55
N PRO A 178 -2.13 3.13 4.25
CA PRO A 178 -3.33 2.35 4.55
C PRO A 178 -3.99 1.84 3.28
N ARG A 179 -4.48 0.61 3.31
CA ARG A 179 -4.99 -0.09 2.13
C ARG A 179 -6.19 0.60 1.46
N HIS A 180 -7.09 1.15 2.27
CA HIS A 180 -8.24 1.91 1.75
C HIS A 180 -7.80 3.17 1.00
N ILE A 181 -6.69 3.81 1.41
CA ILE A 181 -6.10 4.93 0.69
C ILE A 181 -5.43 4.45 -0.62
N ILE A 182 -4.72 3.34 -0.60
CA ILE A 182 -4.16 2.72 -1.81
C ILE A 182 -5.28 2.42 -2.81
N ARG A 183 -6.35 1.75 -2.37
CA ARG A 183 -7.51 1.41 -3.21
C ARG A 183 -8.18 2.67 -3.78
N MET A 184 -8.40 3.70 -2.95
CA MET A 184 -8.93 4.98 -3.42
C MET A 184 -8.06 5.55 -4.55
N MET A 185 -6.73 5.62 -4.37
CA MET A 185 -5.83 6.16 -5.39
C MET A 185 -5.84 5.32 -6.68
N VAL A 186 -5.90 4.00 -6.56
CA VAL A 186 -6.03 3.10 -7.72
C VAL A 186 -7.35 3.32 -8.44
N GLU A 187 -8.47 3.44 -7.73
CA GLU A 187 -9.77 3.71 -8.33
C GLU A 187 -9.83 5.09 -9.01
N LEU A 188 -9.26 6.12 -8.39
CA LEU A 188 -9.15 7.45 -9.01
C LEU A 188 -8.37 7.41 -10.32
N MET A 189 -7.31 6.61 -10.38
CA MET A 189 -6.45 6.52 -11.56
C MET A 189 -6.96 5.54 -12.62
N ASP A 190 -7.88 4.63 -12.28
CA ASP A 190 -8.51 3.67 -13.20
C ASP A 190 -7.51 3.02 -14.18
N PRO A 191 -6.58 2.17 -13.70
CA PRO A 191 -5.54 1.55 -14.51
C PRO A 191 -6.09 0.80 -15.72
N LYS A 192 -5.37 0.85 -16.85
CA LYS A 192 -5.73 0.20 -18.12
C LYS A 192 -4.83 -1.00 -18.42
N ALA A 193 -5.33 -1.91 -19.26
CA ALA A 193 -4.66 -3.18 -19.57
C ALA A 193 -3.35 -3.05 -20.38
N ASP A 194 -3.11 -1.89 -20.98
CA ASP A 194 -1.92 -1.57 -21.79
C ASP A 194 -0.93 -0.64 -21.08
N GLU A 195 -1.19 -0.28 -19.84
CA GLU A 195 -0.32 0.61 -19.07
C GLU A 195 0.95 -0.08 -18.57
N ILE A 196 1.99 0.72 -18.34
CA ILE A 196 3.17 0.34 -17.58
C ILE A 196 3.14 1.13 -16.29
N ILE A 197 2.95 0.40 -15.18
CA ILE A 197 2.69 0.97 -13.86
C ILE A 197 3.96 0.90 -13.02
N CYS A 198 4.33 2.02 -12.38
CA CYS A 198 5.53 2.09 -11.55
C CYS A 198 5.25 2.65 -10.17
N ASP A 199 5.91 2.08 -9.18
CA ASP A 199 6.10 2.66 -7.84
C ASP A 199 7.62 2.79 -7.57
N PRO A 200 8.19 4.01 -7.61
CA PRO A 200 9.62 4.21 -7.42
C PRO A 200 10.09 4.13 -5.97
N ALA A 201 9.19 3.85 -5.01
CA ALA A 201 9.46 3.64 -3.59
C ALA A 201 8.51 2.55 -3.06
N CYS A 202 8.54 1.36 -3.69
CA CYS A 202 7.46 0.39 -3.66
C CYS A 202 7.31 -0.36 -2.32
N GLY A 203 8.33 -0.39 -1.47
CA GLY A 203 8.31 -1.18 -0.26
C GLY A 203 7.86 -2.62 -0.53
N THR A 204 6.71 -3.01 0.04
CA THR A 204 6.10 -4.34 -0.16
C THR A 204 5.20 -4.43 -1.39
N SER A 205 5.30 -3.50 -2.32
CA SER A 205 4.54 -3.43 -3.59
C SER A 205 3.03 -3.24 -3.44
N GLY A 206 2.57 -2.61 -2.35
CA GLY A 206 1.14 -2.45 -2.04
C GLY A 206 0.34 -1.76 -3.15
N PHE A 207 0.85 -0.69 -3.77
CA PHE A 207 0.20 -0.02 -4.89
C PHE A 207 0.13 -0.90 -6.14
N LEU A 208 1.19 -1.62 -6.44
CA LEU A 208 1.26 -2.49 -7.62
C LEU A 208 0.31 -3.68 -7.48
N VAL A 209 0.24 -4.29 -6.30
CA VAL A 209 -0.73 -5.34 -5.99
C VAL A 209 -2.16 -4.83 -6.15
N ALA A 210 -2.49 -3.70 -5.54
CA ALA A 210 -3.83 -3.12 -5.62
C ALA A 210 -4.23 -2.77 -7.07
N ALA A 211 -3.29 -2.26 -7.88
CA ALA A 211 -3.53 -2.02 -9.30
C ALA A 211 -3.78 -3.32 -10.08
N GLY A 212 -3.03 -4.39 -9.75
CA GLY A 212 -3.24 -5.72 -10.31
C GLY A 212 -4.61 -6.30 -9.96
N ASP A 213 -5.03 -6.20 -8.71
CA ASP A 213 -6.32 -6.69 -8.25
C ASP A 213 -7.49 -5.88 -8.85
N TYR A 214 -7.33 -4.54 -8.96
CA TYR A 214 -8.28 -3.70 -9.67
C TYR A 214 -8.49 -4.15 -11.12
N LEU A 215 -7.42 -4.42 -11.85
CA LEU A 215 -7.48 -4.91 -13.23
C LEU A 215 -8.19 -6.28 -13.33
N LYS A 216 -7.94 -7.19 -12.39
CA LYS A 216 -8.64 -8.47 -12.32
C LYS A 216 -10.12 -8.32 -12.05
N GLU A 217 -10.51 -7.37 -11.20
CA GLU A 217 -11.90 -7.16 -10.81
C GLU A 217 -12.68 -6.38 -11.89
N LYS A 218 -12.14 -5.24 -12.32
CA LYS A 218 -12.87 -4.29 -13.18
C LYS A 218 -12.62 -4.50 -14.67
N ARG A 219 -11.49 -5.12 -15.06
CA ARG A 219 -11.05 -5.26 -16.46
C ARG A 219 -10.66 -6.69 -16.83
N LYS A 220 -11.25 -7.68 -16.14
CA LYS A 220 -10.93 -9.10 -16.30
C LYS A 220 -10.92 -9.55 -17.76
N GLU A 221 -11.98 -9.24 -18.49
CA GLU A 221 -12.12 -9.66 -19.89
C GLU A 221 -11.06 -8.98 -20.78
N GLU A 222 -10.84 -7.69 -20.58
CA GLU A 222 -9.87 -6.93 -21.34
C GLU A 222 -8.44 -7.46 -21.14
N VAL A 223 -8.06 -7.81 -19.93
CA VAL A 223 -6.71 -8.25 -19.57
C VAL A 223 -6.50 -9.73 -19.91
N PHE A 224 -7.43 -10.61 -19.52
CA PHE A 224 -7.17 -12.06 -19.50
C PHE A 224 -7.70 -12.82 -20.71
N PHE A 225 -8.60 -12.23 -21.53
CA PHE A 225 -9.10 -12.85 -22.75
C PHE A 225 -8.23 -12.50 -23.96
N ASP A 226 -7.37 -11.49 -23.85
CA ASP A 226 -6.36 -11.16 -24.84
C ASP A 226 -5.00 -11.75 -24.43
N ARG A 227 -4.40 -12.56 -25.31
CA ARG A 227 -3.12 -13.24 -25.02
C ARG A 227 -1.96 -12.26 -24.80
N GLN A 228 -1.92 -11.15 -25.55
CA GLN A 228 -0.83 -10.17 -25.44
C GLN A 228 -0.98 -9.35 -24.17
N LYS A 229 -2.18 -8.88 -23.84
CA LYS A 229 -2.48 -8.15 -22.61
C LYS A 229 -2.25 -9.02 -21.37
N LYS A 230 -2.66 -10.31 -21.40
CA LYS A 230 -2.35 -11.26 -20.35
C LYS A 230 -0.85 -11.45 -20.16
N ALA A 231 -0.10 -11.61 -21.24
CA ALA A 231 1.36 -11.72 -21.16
C ALA A 231 2.01 -10.43 -20.63
N HIS A 232 1.48 -9.26 -21.01
CA HIS A 232 1.92 -7.97 -20.49
C HIS A 232 1.64 -7.85 -19.00
N TYR A 233 0.43 -8.18 -18.53
CA TYR A 233 0.07 -8.21 -17.11
C TYR A 233 1.04 -9.09 -16.30
N MET A 234 1.37 -10.29 -16.82
CA MET A 234 2.21 -11.25 -16.11
C MET A 234 3.70 -10.85 -16.07
N ASN A 235 4.20 -10.11 -17.09
CA ASN A 235 5.65 -9.99 -17.27
C ASN A 235 6.15 -8.56 -17.58
N GLY A 236 5.31 -7.56 -17.76
CA GLY A 236 5.79 -6.26 -18.26
C GLY A 236 5.10 -5.04 -17.68
N MET A 237 4.01 -5.22 -16.97
CA MET A 237 3.16 -4.14 -16.53
C MET A 237 3.68 -3.47 -15.25
N PHE A 238 4.17 -4.25 -14.28
CA PHE A 238 4.40 -3.77 -12.92
C PHE A 238 5.89 -3.60 -12.62
N HIS A 239 6.28 -2.39 -12.26
CA HIS A 239 7.66 -2.01 -11.92
C HIS A 239 7.70 -1.38 -10.53
N GLY A 240 8.56 -1.89 -9.66
CA GLY A 240 8.77 -1.38 -8.31
C GLY A 240 10.24 -1.23 -7.99
N TYR A 241 10.61 -0.16 -7.31
CA TYR A 241 11.98 0.11 -6.89
C TYR A 241 12.04 0.41 -5.41
N ASP A 242 13.01 -0.14 -4.73
CA ASP A 242 13.32 0.17 -3.33
C ASP A 242 14.82 -0.09 -3.05
N MET A 243 15.32 0.41 -1.93
CA MET A 243 16.69 0.17 -1.45
C MET A 243 16.75 -0.88 -0.33
N ASP A 244 15.62 -1.33 0.19
CA ASP A 244 15.54 -2.35 1.22
C ASP A 244 15.30 -3.74 0.58
N ARG A 245 16.33 -4.60 0.64
CA ARG A 245 16.27 -5.95 0.04
C ARG A 245 15.17 -6.83 0.65
N THR A 246 14.92 -6.70 1.95
CA THR A 246 13.86 -7.45 2.62
C THR A 246 12.48 -7.03 2.10
N MET A 247 12.26 -5.71 1.94
CA MET A 247 11.02 -5.21 1.36
C MET A 247 10.83 -5.65 -0.09
N LEU A 248 11.88 -5.62 -0.90
CA LEU A 248 11.83 -6.09 -2.29
C LEU A 248 11.51 -7.59 -2.39
N ARG A 249 12.08 -8.41 -1.52
CA ARG A 249 11.79 -9.84 -1.43
C ARG A 249 10.33 -10.10 -1.10
N ILE A 250 9.83 -9.41 -0.08
CA ILE A 250 8.44 -9.44 0.33
C ILE A 250 7.54 -8.94 -0.81
N GLY A 251 7.90 -7.82 -1.44
CA GLY A 251 7.15 -7.23 -2.55
C GLY A 251 7.06 -8.14 -3.77
N ALA A 252 8.16 -8.78 -4.15
CA ALA A 252 8.17 -9.73 -5.25
C ALA A 252 7.26 -10.94 -4.97
N MET A 253 7.35 -11.55 -3.77
CA MET A 253 6.47 -12.64 -3.37
C MET A 253 5.01 -12.21 -3.34
N ASN A 254 4.72 -11.00 -2.80
CA ASN A 254 3.39 -10.45 -2.75
C ASN A 254 2.78 -10.30 -4.16
N MET A 255 3.53 -9.78 -5.13
CA MET A 255 3.09 -9.69 -6.52
C MET A 255 2.85 -11.07 -7.14
N MET A 256 3.73 -12.04 -6.88
CA MET A 256 3.60 -13.40 -7.41
C MET A 256 2.38 -14.13 -6.85
N THR A 257 2.10 -14.03 -5.55
CA THR A 257 0.90 -14.62 -4.93
C THR A 257 -0.39 -13.97 -5.44
N HIS A 258 -0.31 -12.71 -5.90
CA HIS A 258 -1.40 -12.02 -6.60
C HIS A 258 -1.37 -12.25 -8.12
N GLY A 259 -0.68 -13.28 -8.59
CA GLY A 259 -0.76 -13.79 -9.96
C GLY A 259 -0.01 -12.97 -11.01
N VAL A 260 1.05 -12.28 -10.63
CA VAL A 260 2.02 -11.67 -11.55
C VAL A 260 3.25 -12.57 -11.56
N ASP A 261 3.51 -13.28 -12.66
CA ASP A 261 4.55 -14.32 -12.68
C ASP A 261 5.98 -13.72 -12.60
N HIS A 262 6.23 -12.61 -13.28
CA HIS A 262 7.55 -11.96 -13.34
C HIS A 262 7.45 -10.46 -13.08
N PRO A 263 7.20 -10.01 -11.84
CA PRO A 263 7.16 -8.60 -11.51
C PRO A 263 8.57 -7.99 -11.56
N TYR A 264 8.70 -6.79 -12.14
CA TYR A 264 9.96 -6.04 -12.15
C TYR A 264 10.14 -5.28 -10.81
N ILE A 265 10.40 -6.03 -9.74
CA ILE A 265 10.68 -5.47 -8.42
C ILE A 265 12.21 -5.48 -8.24
N GLU A 266 12.84 -4.30 -8.24
CA GLU A 266 14.30 -4.19 -8.33
C GLU A 266 14.91 -3.31 -7.25
N TYR A 267 16.10 -3.73 -6.76
CA TYR A 267 16.94 -2.89 -5.91
C TYR A 267 17.46 -1.71 -6.73
N ARG A 268 17.08 -0.51 -6.33
CA ARG A 268 17.51 0.70 -7.03
C ARG A 268 17.43 1.91 -6.12
N ASP A 269 18.50 2.71 -6.10
CA ASP A 269 18.43 4.08 -5.62
C ASP A 269 17.74 4.92 -6.70
N SER A 270 16.44 5.15 -6.49
CA SER A 270 15.58 5.83 -7.45
C SER A 270 16.02 7.26 -7.76
N LEU A 271 16.68 7.93 -6.82
CA LEU A 271 17.09 9.34 -6.94
C LEU A 271 18.51 9.52 -7.49
N SER A 272 19.28 8.45 -7.62
CA SER A 272 20.67 8.51 -8.13
C SER A 272 20.75 8.53 -9.65
N ASP A 273 21.94 8.82 -10.16
CA ASP A 273 22.26 8.73 -11.60
C ASP A 273 22.23 7.29 -12.13
N GLN A 274 22.21 6.30 -11.25
CA GLN A 274 22.06 4.88 -11.63
C GLN A 274 20.64 4.53 -12.10
N ASN A 275 19.65 5.39 -11.85
CA ASN A 275 18.32 5.21 -12.38
C ASN A 275 18.21 5.72 -13.82
N PRO A 276 18.18 4.83 -14.84
CA PRO A 276 18.17 5.22 -16.26
C PRO A 276 16.78 5.60 -16.75
N ASP A 277 15.71 5.35 -15.97
CA ASP A 277 14.34 5.44 -16.47
C ASP A 277 13.93 6.89 -16.74
N LYS A 278 13.61 7.14 -18.01
CA LYS A 278 13.07 8.40 -18.53
C LYS A 278 11.93 8.09 -19.49
N GLU A 279 10.82 8.79 -19.35
CA GLU A 279 9.65 8.70 -20.28
C GLU A 279 9.17 7.26 -20.56
N LYS A 280 9.22 6.42 -19.54
CA LYS A 280 8.94 4.99 -19.64
C LYS A 280 7.52 4.63 -19.20
N TYR A 281 7.04 5.23 -18.10
CA TYR A 281 5.83 4.80 -17.43
C TYR A 281 4.60 5.60 -17.84
N SER A 282 3.47 4.91 -17.96
CA SER A 282 2.17 5.54 -18.22
C SER A 282 1.40 5.88 -16.97
N LEU A 283 1.66 5.17 -15.88
CA LEU A 283 1.05 5.40 -14.59
C LEU A 283 2.09 5.26 -13.47
N ILE A 284 2.13 6.24 -12.57
CA ILE A 284 2.90 6.16 -11.33
C ILE A 284 1.92 6.29 -10.16
N LEU A 285 2.01 5.33 -9.22
CA LEU A 285 1.29 5.32 -7.96
C LEU A 285 2.32 5.19 -6.85
N ALA A 286 2.41 6.15 -5.95
CA ALA A 286 3.48 6.14 -4.97
C ALA A 286 3.15 6.87 -3.66
N ASN A 287 3.77 6.38 -2.59
CA ASN A 287 3.91 7.08 -1.33
C ASN A 287 5.40 7.16 -0.95
N PRO A 288 6.16 8.11 -1.52
CA PRO A 288 7.59 8.23 -1.23
C PRO A 288 7.85 8.66 0.21
N PRO A 289 9.09 8.49 0.73
CA PRO A 289 9.45 8.92 2.07
C PRO A 289 9.13 10.41 2.31
N PHE A 290 8.47 10.72 3.45
CA PHE A 290 8.03 12.07 3.79
C PHE A 290 9.16 12.98 4.25
N MET A 291 10.23 12.40 4.74
CA MET A 291 11.42 13.11 5.23
C MET A 291 12.68 12.38 4.84
N GLY A 292 13.66 13.13 4.42
CA GLY A 292 14.99 12.62 4.12
C GLY A 292 15.85 13.74 3.56
N SER A 293 17.15 13.59 3.72
CA SER A 293 18.13 14.53 3.16
C SER A 293 19.28 13.75 2.55
N LEU A 294 19.53 13.99 1.28
CA LEU A 294 20.61 13.39 0.51
C LEU A 294 21.71 14.40 0.24
N ASP A 295 22.92 13.92 0.01
CA ASP A 295 23.98 14.76 -0.49
C ASP A 295 23.81 15.01 -2.00
N TYR A 296 24.12 16.22 -2.45
CA TYR A 296 23.95 16.59 -3.87
C TYR A 296 24.71 15.67 -4.82
N ASP A 297 25.87 15.15 -4.38
CA ASP A 297 26.73 14.30 -5.20
C ASP A 297 26.14 12.89 -5.44
N THR A 298 25.12 12.51 -4.66
CA THR A 298 24.43 11.22 -4.81
C THR A 298 23.15 11.35 -5.63
N VAL A 299 22.65 12.57 -5.86
CA VAL A 299 21.39 12.84 -6.55
C VAL A 299 21.64 13.07 -8.04
N SER A 300 20.80 12.48 -8.88
CA SER A 300 20.85 12.69 -10.33
C SER A 300 20.79 14.17 -10.71
N ALA A 301 21.72 14.59 -11.55
CA ALA A 301 21.85 15.98 -12.00
C ALA A 301 20.58 16.49 -12.71
N ASP A 302 19.81 15.61 -13.37
CA ASP A 302 18.56 15.97 -14.04
C ASP A 302 17.48 16.38 -13.04
N LEU A 303 17.41 15.72 -11.89
CA LEU A 303 16.44 16.05 -10.83
C LEU A 303 16.79 17.41 -10.19
N LEU A 304 18.08 17.67 -9.97
CA LEU A 304 18.57 18.94 -9.42
C LEU A 304 18.31 20.14 -10.34
N LYS A 305 18.18 19.91 -11.66
CA LYS A 305 17.76 20.97 -12.62
C LYS A 305 16.30 21.37 -12.43
N VAL A 306 15.42 20.45 -12.05
CA VAL A 306 14.01 20.73 -11.79
C VAL A 306 13.86 21.46 -10.44
N CYS A 307 14.45 20.90 -9.38
CA CYS A 307 14.46 21.54 -8.08
C CYS A 307 15.78 21.26 -7.34
N LYS A 308 16.57 22.30 -7.10
CA LYS A 308 17.84 22.20 -6.38
C LYS A 308 17.59 22.06 -4.88
N THR A 309 17.59 20.84 -4.40
CA THR A 309 17.28 20.51 -3.00
C THR A 309 17.98 19.21 -2.56
N LYS A 310 18.13 19.04 -1.25
CA LYS A 310 18.51 17.76 -0.61
C LYS A 310 17.30 16.98 -0.11
N LYS A 311 16.11 17.56 -0.14
CA LYS A 311 14.89 16.98 0.41
C LYS A 311 14.33 15.88 -0.50
N THR A 312 14.23 14.68 0.03
CA THR A 312 13.80 13.50 -0.73
C THR A 312 12.38 13.64 -1.28
N GLU A 313 11.44 14.19 -0.51
CA GLU A 313 10.04 14.37 -0.91
C GLU A 313 9.87 15.25 -2.16
N LEU A 314 10.73 16.26 -2.35
CA LEU A 314 10.71 17.11 -3.56
C LEU A 314 11.41 16.43 -4.74
N LEU A 315 12.49 15.69 -4.47
CA LEU A 315 13.25 14.99 -5.50
C LEU A 315 12.43 13.84 -6.10
N PHE A 316 11.60 13.15 -5.31
CA PHE A 316 10.69 12.12 -5.84
C PHE A 316 9.66 12.70 -6.81
N LEU A 317 9.12 13.90 -6.58
CA LEU A 317 8.23 14.56 -7.55
C LEU A 317 8.97 14.87 -8.86
N ALA A 318 10.20 15.38 -8.78
CA ALA A 318 11.02 15.61 -9.97
C ALA A 318 11.33 14.29 -10.71
N LEU A 319 11.59 13.22 -9.96
CA LEU A 319 11.79 11.88 -10.50
C LEU A 319 10.55 11.39 -11.26
N MET A 320 9.36 11.51 -10.69
CA MET A 320 8.11 11.07 -11.31
C MET A 320 7.85 11.81 -12.64
N LEU A 321 8.09 13.13 -12.66
CA LEU A 321 8.05 13.92 -13.90
C LEU A 321 9.06 13.41 -14.95
N ARG A 322 10.26 12.99 -14.54
CA ARG A 322 11.26 12.41 -15.44
C ARG A 322 10.83 11.06 -15.99
N MET A 323 10.31 10.19 -15.12
CA MET A 323 10.00 8.79 -15.43
C MET A 323 8.72 8.62 -16.26
N LEU A 324 7.74 9.50 -16.09
CA LEU A 324 6.52 9.46 -16.87
C LEU A 324 6.78 9.77 -18.35
N ARG A 325 6.14 9.00 -19.24
CA ARG A 325 6.02 9.37 -20.66
C ARG A 325 5.06 10.56 -20.83
N VAL A 326 5.09 11.23 -21.94
CA VAL A 326 4.07 12.26 -22.26
C VAL A 326 2.70 11.60 -22.32
N GLY A 327 1.71 12.20 -21.67
CA GLY A 327 0.38 11.62 -21.43
C GLY A 327 0.33 10.63 -20.25
N GLY A 328 1.45 10.32 -19.61
CA GLY A 328 1.50 9.50 -18.41
C GLY A 328 0.99 10.26 -17.18
N ARG A 329 0.36 9.52 -16.26
CA ARG A 329 -0.39 10.04 -15.11
C ARG A 329 0.29 9.65 -13.80
N CYS A 330 0.14 10.48 -12.80
CA CYS A 330 0.66 10.22 -11.47
C CYS A 330 -0.37 10.51 -10.39
N ALA A 331 -0.49 9.62 -9.42
CA ALA A 331 -1.09 9.92 -8.14
C ALA A 331 -0.04 9.64 -7.04
N VAL A 332 0.29 10.67 -6.29
CA VAL A 332 1.37 10.61 -5.28
C VAL A 332 0.94 11.25 -3.99
N ILE A 333 1.27 10.59 -2.88
CA ILE A 333 1.08 11.12 -1.53
C ILE A 333 2.29 12.00 -1.19
N VAL A 334 2.01 13.18 -0.68
CA VAL A 334 3.03 14.14 -0.23
C VAL A 334 2.68 14.69 1.15
N PRO A 335 3.66 15.01 2.00
CA PRO A 335 3.40 15.76 3.22
C PRO A 335 2.96 17.19 2.89
N ASP A 336 2.11 17.77 3.72
CA ASP A 336 1.57 19.14 3.53
C ASP A 336 2.65 20.18 3.28
N GLY A 337 3.84 20.01 3.87
CA GLY A 337 4.98 20.87 3.63
C GLY A 337 5.37 21.02 2.16
N VAL A 338 5.07 20.04 1.32
CA VAL A 338 5.28 20.13 -0.13
C VAL A 338 4.26 21.10 -0.75
N LEU A 339 3.02 21.11 -0.25
CA LEU A 339 1.93 21.90 -0.82
C LEU A 339 2.10 23.41 -0.58
N PHE A 340 2.58 23.81 0.61
CA PHE A 340 2.70 25.22 0.99
C PHE A 340 4.12 25.72 1.27
N GLY A 341 5.14 24.84 1.25
CA GLY A 341 6.51 25.22 1.56
C GLY A 341 6.99 26.43 0.76
N SER A 342 7.69 27.38 1.42
CA SER A 342 8.05 28.69 0.85
C SER A 342 9.43 28.72 0.18
N SER A 343 10.26 27.67 0.32
CA SER A 343 11.61 27.66 -0.27
C SER A 343 11.54 27.65 -1.80
N THR A 344 12.61 28.13 -2.44
CA THR A 344 12.75 28.16 -3.90
C THR A 344 12.52 26.77 -4.52
N ALA A 345 12.99 25.69 -3.88
CA ALA A 345 12.83 24.33 -4.37
C ALA A 345 11.35 23.86 -4.33
N HIS A 346 10.60 24.18 -3.25
CA HIS A 346 9.18 23.88 -3.17
C HIS A 346 8.39 24.61 -4.25
N LYS A 347 8.66 25.90 -4.46
CA LYS A 347 8.00 26.69 -5.52
C LYS A 347 8.36 26.15 -6.91
N ALA A 348 9.61 25.77 -7.14
CA ALA A 348 10.09 25.26 -8.43
C ALA A 348 9.38 23.98 -8.82
N ILE A 349 9.25 23.01 -7.90
CA ILE A 349 8.58 21.74 -8.22
C ILE A 349 7.08 21.92 -8.44
N ARG A 350 6.39 22.74 -7.61
CA ARG A 350 4.98 23.05 -7.82
C ARG A 350 4.73 23.78 -9.13
N LYS A 351 5.60 24.74 -9.48
CA LYS A 351 5.57 25.42 -10.77
C LYS A 351 5.72 24.42 -11.92
N ALA A 352 6.69 23.50 -11.85
CA ALA A 352 6.87 22.49 -12.89
C ALA A 352 5.62 21.60 -13.07
N ILE A 353 4.93 21.26 -11.97
CA ILE A 353 3.69 20.48 -12.06
C ILE A 353 2.52 21.31 -12.62
N VAL A 354 2.37 22.57 -12.21
CA VAL A 354 1.22 23.43 -12.57
C VAL A 354 1.40 24.07 -13.94
N ASP A 355 2.61 24.59 -14.28
CA ASP A 355 2.84 25.35 -15.51
C ASP A 355 3.27 24.48 -16.68
N ASP A 356 4.18 23.52 -16.44
CA ASP A 356 4.77 22.72 -17.51
C ASP A 356 3.95 21.44 -17.77
N ASN A 357 3.07 21.07 -16.83
CA ASN A 357 2.25 19.86 -16.90
C ASN A 357 0.79 20.18 -16.58
N ARG A 358 -0.05 19.16 -16.39
CA ARG A 358 -1.45 19.32 -16.03
C ARG A 358 -1.69 18.78 -14.62
N LEU A 359 -1.79 19.67 -13.64
CA LEU A 359 -2.28 19.32 -12.31
C LEU A 359 -3.82 19.23 -12.36
N GLU A 360 -4.35 18.07 -12.04
CA GLU A 360 -5.78 17.77 -12.11
C GLU A 360 -6.46 17.93 -10.76
N ALA A 361 -5.84 17.40 -9.70
CA ALA A 361 -6.44 17.40 -8.38
C ALA A 361 -5.43 17.49 -7.24
N VAL A 362 -5.91 18.05 -6.13
CA VAL A 362 -5.26 18.04 -4.81
C VAL A 362 -6.29 17.55 -3.78
N ILE A 363 -6.05 16.40 -3.17
CA ILE A 363 -6.90 15.87 -2.11
C ILE A 363 -6.16 16.03 -0.79
N SER A 364 -6.65 16.91 0.08
CA SER A 364 -6.08 17.11 1.41
C SER A 364 -6.58 16.04 2.36
N MET A 365 -5.67 15.37 3.06
CA MET A 365 -5.99 14.33 4.04
C MET A 365 -5.67 14.79 5.45
N PRO A 366 -6.54 14.55 6.44
CA PRO A 366 -6.32 15.00 7.80
C PRO A 366 -5.14 14.29 8.47
N SER A 367 -4.57 14.94 9.48
CA SER A 367 -3.59 14.28 10.35
C SER A 367 -4.23 13.07 11.03
N GLY A 368 -3.46 11.98 11.14
CA GLY A 368 -3.94 10.73 11.72
C GLY A 368 -4.30 9.63 10.72
N VAL A 369 -4.46 9.92 9.42
CA VAL A 369 -4.67 8.89 8.38
C VAL A 369 -3.53 7.87 8.39
N PHE A 370 -2.29 8.32 8.60
CA PHE A 370 -1.09 7.47 8.63
C PHE A 370 -0.67 7.01 10.03
N LYS A 371 -1.50 7.21 11.04
CA LYS A 371 -1.20 6.68 12.37
C LYS A 371 -1.28 5.15 12.40
N PRO A 372 -0.45 4.47 13.22
CA PRO A 372 0.49 5.05 14.19
C PRO A 372 1.85 5.51 13.61
N TYR A 373 2.07 5.45 12.29
CA TYR A 373 3.36 5.70 11.66
C TYR A 373 3.72 7.19 11.56
N ALA A 374 2.76 8.03 11.21
CA ALA A 374 2.94 9.46 11.09
C ALA A 374 1.70 10.22 11.53
N GLY A 375 1.89 11.25 12.35
CA GLY A 375 0.84 12.16 12.78
C GLY A 375 0.76 13.44 11.93
N VAL A 376 1.37 13.45 10.74
CA VAL A 376 1.40 14.62 9.86
C VAL A 376 0.21 14.62 8.90
N SER A 377 -0.28 15.82 8.57
CA SER A 377 -1.23 16.00 7.47
C SER A 377 -0.53 15.79 6.14
N THR A 378 -1.24 15.24 5.19
CA THR A 378 -0.73 14.89 3.86
C THR A 378 -1.72 15.29 2.79
N GLY A 379 -1.28 15.29 1.54
CA GLY A 379 -2.16 15.45 0.39
C GLY A 379 -1.82 14.45 -0.72
N ILE A 380 -2.79 14.21 -1.59
CA ILE A 380 -2.58 13.47 -2.82
C ILE A 380 -2.55 14.47 -3.97
N LEU A 381 -1.48 14.44 -4.76
CA LEU A 381 -1.38 15.17 -6.02
C LEU A 381 -1.70 14.21 -7.17
N ILE A 382 -2.63 14.62 -8.05
CA ILE A 382 -2.95 13.91 -9.28
C ILE A 382 -2.61 14.81 -10.45
N PHE A 383 -1.69 14.37 -11.30
CA PHE A 383 -1.25 15.13 -12.47
C PHE A 383 -0.92 14.26 -13.67
N THR A 384 -0.99 14.85 -14.86
CA THR A 384 -0.59 14.25 -16.13
C THR A 384 0.63 14.99 -16.66
N LYS A 385 1.68 14.23 -17.05
CA LYS A 385 2.84 14.79 -17.76
C LYS A 385 2.46 15.20 -19.18
N THR A 386 2.55 16.46 -19.47
CA THR A 386 2.30 17.01 -20.82
C THR A 386 3.57 17.63 -21.42
N GLY A 387 4.42 18.24 -20.59
CA GLY A 387 5.63 18.95 -21.02
C GLY A 387 5.37 20.30 -21.69
N HIS A 388 4.11 20.71 -21.81
CA HIS A 388 3.71 21.98 -22.47
C HIS A 388 2.54 22.67 -21.76
N GLY A 389 2.32 22.34 -20.48
CA GLY A 389 1.24 22.90 -19.68
C GLY A 389 -0.07 22.13 -19.83
N GLY A 390 -1.18 22.79 -19.54
CA GLY A 390 -2.52 22.21 -19.66
C GLY A 390 -3.34 22.26 -18.38
N THR A 391 -2.79 22.83 -17.31
CA THR A 391 -3.58 23.18 -16.12
C THR A 391 -4.40 24.43 -16.45
N ASP A 392 -5.71 24.33 -16.37
CA ASP A 392 -6.67 25.44 -16.46
C ASP A 392 -7.23 25.78 -15.07
N LYS A 393 -7.70 24.75 -14.40
CA LYS A 393 -8.18 24.81 -13.01
C LYS A 393 -7.82 23.50 -12.32
N VAL A 394 -7.69 23.51 -11.01
CA VAL A 394 -7.36 22.35 -10.19
C VAL A 394 -8.53 22.04 -9.26
N TRP A 395 -8.92 20.78 -9.21
CA TRP A 395 -9.92 20.31 -8.26
C TRP A 395 -9.30 20.07 -6.89
N PHE A 396 -9.89 20.67 -5.86
CA PHE A 396 -9.49 20.49 -4.48
C PHE A 396 -10.57 19.72 -3.73
N TYR A 397 -10.15 18.82 -2.87
CA TYR A 397 -11.04 18.10 -1.95
C TYR A 397 -10.46 18.10 -0.53
N ASP A 398 -11.29 18.51 0.45
CA ASP A 398 -10.98 18.52 1.89
C ASP A 398 -11.53 17.24 2.53
N MET A 399 -10.73 16.19 2.52
CA MET A 399 -11.06 14.94 3.17
C MET A 399 -11.00 15.11 4.69
N GLN A 400 -12.07 14.75 5.39
CA GLN A 400 -12.19 14.85 6.85
C GLN A 400 -12.20 13.50 7.54
N ALA A 401 -12.63 12.45 6.83
CA ALA A 401 -12.74 11.10 7.36
C ALA A 401 -12.43 10.05 6.27
N ASP A 402 -11.74 9.00 6.66
CA ASP A 402 -11.32 7.90 5.79
C ASP A 402 -11.95 6.55 6.15
N GLY A 403 -13.01 6.56 6.99
CA GLY A 403 -13.66 5.35 7.49
C GLY A 403 -13.03 4.79 8.77
N PHE A 404 -12.01 5.47 9.31
CA PHE A 404 -11.32 5.06 10.55
C PHE A 404 -11.10 6.25 11.48
N SER A 405 -11.04 5.97 12.80
CA SER A 405 -10.69 7.00 13.80
C SER A 405 -9.28 7.55 13.53
N LEU A 406 -9.09 8.86 13.74
CA LEU A 406 -7.82 9.54 13.50
C LEU A 406 -6.85 9.46 14.69
N ASP A 407 -7.10 8.56 15.65
CA ASP A 407 -6.22 8.22 16.76
C ASP A 407 -5.29 7.04 16.42
N ASP A 408 -4.42 6.65 17.35
CA ASP A 408 -3.44 5.57 17.12
C ASP A 408 -4.08 4.18 16.99
N LYS A 409 -5.35 4.02 17.40
CA LYS A 409 -6.07 2.74 17.34
C LYS A 409 -6.65 2.47 15.95
N ARG A 410 -6.93 3.51 15.18
CA ARG A 410 -7.50 3.41 13.83
C ARG A 410 -8.69 2.44 13.77
N THR A 411 -9.65 2.63 14.67
CA THR A 411 -10.88 1.83 14.71
C THR A 411 -11.84 2.28 13.61
N GLU A 412 -12.55 1.33 13.02
CA GLU A 412 -13.52 1.61 11.96
C GLU A 412 -14.66 2.53 12.47
N VAL A 413 -15.02 3.54 11.68
CA VAL A 413 -16.09 4.50 11.94
C VAL A 413 -16.97 4.66 10.71
N LYS A 414 -18.15 5.26 10.87
CA LYS A 414 -19.11 5.43 9.75
C LYS A 414 -18.74 6.57 8.81
N GLU A 415 -18.07 7.58 9.33
CA GLU A 415 -17.66 8.75 8.58
C GLU A 415 -16.55 8.37 7.60
N ASN A 416 -16.86 8.49 6.30
CA ASN A 416 -15.96 8.08 5.23
C ASN A 416 -16.21 8.90 3.96
N ASP A 417 -15.24 9.72 3.59
CA ASP A 417 -15.29 10.56 2.40
C ASP A 417 -14.81 9.85 1.12
N ILE A 418 -14.18 8.68 1.22
CA ILE A 418 -13.58 7.99 0.08
C ILE A 418 -14.59 7.75 -1.06
N PRO A 419 -15.80 7.22 -0.81
CA PRO A 419 -16.78 7.02 -1.87
C PRO A 419 -17.20 8.32 -2.56
N ASP A 420 -17.33 9.42 -1.81
CA ASP A 420 -17.66 10.74 -2.35
C ASP A 420 -16.52 11.31 -3.21
N ILE A 421 -15.25 11.15 -2.76
CA ILE A 421 -14.06 11.55 -3.52
C ILE A 421 -14.03 10.85 -4.88
N ILE A 422 -14.19 9.53 -4.90
CA ILE A 422 -14.14 8.73 -6.13
C ILE A 422 -15.27 9.13 -7.07
N ALA A 423 -16.51 9.21 -6.57
CA ALA A 423 -17.67 9.58 -7.38
C ALA A 423 -17.53 10.97 -8.02
N ARG A 424 -17.01 11.94 -7.28
CA ARG A 424 -16.82 13.32 -7.75
C ARG A 424 -15.67 13.43 -8.73
N PHE A 425 -14.55 12.81 -8.45
CA PHE A 425 -13.37 12.87 -9.33
C PHE A 425 -13.68 12.26 -10.71
N HIS A 426 -14.51 11.22 -10.77
CA HIS A 426 -14.96 10.65 -12.05
C HIS A 426 -16.08 11.47 -12.75
N ASN A 427 -16.59 12.52 -12.11
CA ASN A 427 -17.61 13.41 -12.65
C ASN A 427 -17.30 14.88 -12.38
N LEU A 428 -16.10 15.32 -12.76
CA LEU A 428 -15.59 16.67 -12.50
C LEU A 428 -16.45 17.77 -13.15
N ASP A 429 -17.20 17.47 -14.20
CA ASP A 429 -18.11 18.44 -14.83
C ASP A 429 -19.21 18.89 -13.87
N ALA A 430 -19.68 18.05 -12.99
CA ALA A 430 -20.66 18.38 -11.96
C ALA A 430 -20.09 19.23 -10.80
N GLU A 431 -18.78 19.37 -10.73
CA GLU A 431 -18.09 20.15 -9.68
C GLU A 431 -17.93 21.66 -10.02
N ASN A 432 -18.31 22.09 -11.25
CA ASN A 432 -18.05 23.44 -11.71
C ASN A 432 -18.78 24.53 -10.89
N ASP A 433 -19.97 24.23 -10.37
CA ASP A 433 -20.81 25.18 -9.66
C ASP A 433 -20.62 25.16 -8.14
N ARG A 434 -19.68 24.34 -7.64
CA ARG A 434 -19.46 24.19 -6.20
C ARG A 434 -18.74 25.40 -5.62
N THR A 435 -19.20 25.78 -4.42
CA THR A 435 -18.63 26.91 -3.69
C THR A 435 -17.43 26.49 -2.84
N ARG A 436 -16.60 27.45 -2.46
CA ARG A 436 -15.40 27.19 -1.65
C ARG A 436 -15.68 26.91 -0.17
N THR A 437 -16.92 26.95 0.24
CA THR A 437 -17.37 26.54 1.58
C THR A 437 -17.66 25.04 1.67
N GLU A 438 -17.76 24.37 0.52
CA GLU A 438 -18.02 22.94 0.42
C GLU A 438 -16.74 22.11 0.55
N LYS A 439 -16.86 20.77 0.63
CA LYS A 439 -15.71 19.88 0.73
C LYS A 439 -14.84 19.86 -0.51
N SER A 440 -15.43 20.08 -1.69
CA SER A 440 -14.70 20.11 -2.96
C SER A 440 -15.07 21.32 -3.78
N PHE A 441 -14.11 21.84 -4.56
CA PHE A 441 -14.28 22.99 -5.42
C PHE A 441 -13.11 23.11 -6.40
N PHE A 442 -13.30 23.91 -7.47
CA PHE A 442 -12.22 24.27 -8.38
C PHE A 442 -11.51 25.57 -7.99
N VAL A 443 -10.20 25.60 -8.22
CA VAL A 443 -9.37 26.80 -8.14
C VAL A 443 -8.74 27.06 -9.52
N PRO A 444 -8.97 28.22 -10.14
CA PRO A 444 -8.32 28.60 -11.39
C PRO A 444 -6.80 28.65 -11.27
N LYS A 445 -6.08 28.26 -12.33
CA LYS A 445 -4.62 28.32 -12.38
C LYS A 445 -4.07 29.69 -12.02
N ASP A 446 -4.66 30.76 -12.57
CA ASP A 446 -4.18 32.13 -12.34
C ASP A 446 -4.18 32.52 -10.85
N GLU A 447 -5.16 32.02 -10.10
CA GLU A 447 -5.20 32.23 -8.65
C GLU A 447 -4.10 31.44 -7.93
N ILE A 448 -3.80 30.21 -8.38
CA ILE A 448 -2.69 29.41 -7.83
C ILE A 448 -1.35 30.10 -8.10
N VAL A 449 -1.15 30.57 -9.31
CA VAL A 449 0.05 31.34 -9.70
C VAL A 449 0.17 32.63 -8.88
N GLY A 450 -0.94 33.37 -8.73
CA GLY A 450 -0.99 34.60 -7.92
C GLY A 450 -0.71 34.37 -6.43
N ASN A 451 -0.89 33.15 -5.94
CA ASN A 451 -0.57 32.72 -4.58
C ASN A 451 0.77 31.94 -4.48
N ASP A 452 1.75 32.24 -5.34
CA ASP A 452 3.08 31.61 -5.31
C ASP A 452 3.04 30.07 -5.44
N TYR A 453 2.11 29.56 -6.23
CA TYR A 453 1.87 28.11 -6.43
C TYR A 453 1.54 27.38 -5.13
N ASP A 454 0.95 28.03 -4.14
CA ASP A 454 0.46 27.37 -2.93
C ASP A 454 -0.65 26.39 -3.32
N LEU A 455 -0.52 25.11 -2.91
CA LEU A 455 -1.47 24.02 -3.18
C LEU A 455 -2.17 23.56 -1.91
N SER A 456 -2.04 24.27 -0.80
CA SER A 456 -2.79 23.96 0.41
C SER A 456 -4.25 24.36 0.27
N ILE A 457 -5.16 23.45 0.62
CA ILE A 457 -6.60 23.72 0.51
C ILE A 457 -7.04 24.91 1.38
N ASN A 458 -6.40 25.07 2.53
CA ASN A 458 -6.71 26.15 3.48
C ASN A 458 -6.47 27.56 2.89
N LYS A 459 -5.67 27.67 1.83
CA LYS A 459 -5.45 28.93 1.12
C LYS A 459 -6.69 29.39 0.34
N TYR A 460 -7.51 28.45 -0.12
CA TYR A 460 -8.61 28.66 -1.05
C TYR A 460 -9.97 28.41 -0.43
N LYS A 461 -10.06 27.51 0.56
CA LYS A 461 -11.30 27.17 1.24
C LYS A 461 -11.82 28.37 2.03
N LYS A 462 -13.12 28.63 1.94
CA LYS A 462 -13.81 29.66 2.72
C LYS A 462 -14.56 28.99 3.86
N THR A 463 -14.40 29.53 5.06
CA THR A 463 -15.16 29.08 6.22
C THR A 463 -16.34 30.04 6.41
N GLU A 464 -17.56 29.53 6.37
CA GLU A 464 -18.70 30.31 6.83
C GLU A 464 -18.69 30.36 8.35
N TYR A 465 -18.52 31.53 8.89
CA TYR A 465 -18.72 31.73 10.31
C TYR A 465 -20.21 31.65 10.61
N LYS A 466 -20.66 30.49 11.10
CA LYS A 466 -21.98 30.37 11.74
C LYS A 466 -21.79 30.71 13.21
N PRO A 467 -22.34 31.85 13.69
CA PRO A 467 -22.27 32.14 15.11
C PRO A 467 -22.94 30.98 15.86
N VAL A 468 -22.20 30.40 16.80
CA VAL A 468 -22.79 29.43 17.71
C VAL A 468 -23.71 30.21 18.64
N GLU A 469 -25.02 30.02 18.52
CA GLU A 469 -25.98 30.49 19.51
C GLU A 469 -25.80 29.62 20.76
N TYR A 470 -25.15 30.19 21.73
CA TYR A 470 -25.06 29.57 23.06
C TYR A 470 -26.38 29.78 23.79
N ALA A 471 -26.84 28.75 24.50
CA ALA A 471 -27.95 28.90 25.41
C ALA A 471 -27.67 30.07 26.37
N SER A 472 -28.68 30.86 26.68
CA SER A 472 -28.51 31.98 27.59
C SER A 472 -28.04 31.49 28.97
N THR A 473 -27.34 32.36 29.69
CA THR A 473 -26.88 32.00 31.05
C THR A 473 -28.07 31.60 31.96
N ALA A 474 -29.26 32.14 31.71
CA ALA A 474 -30.46 31.78 32.45
C ALA A 474 -30.95 30.33 32.10
N GLU A 475 -30.88 29.94 30.85
CA GLU A 475 -31.23 28.57 30.43
C GLU A 475 -30.23 27.54 30.97
N ILE A 476 -28.91 27.81 30.90
CA ILE A 476 -27.87 26.97 31.48
C ILE A 476 -28.05 26.82 33.00
N MET A 477 -28.39 27.92 33.70
CA MET A 477 -28.65 27.86 35.13
C MET A 477 -29.92 27.08 35.46
N ALA A 478 -30.96 27.17 34.63
CA ALA A 478 -32.18 26.36 34.83
C ALA A 478 -31.93 24.87 34.65
N GLU A 479 -31.15 24.46 33.61
CA GLU A 479 -30.75 23.08 33.40
C GLU A 479 -29.86 22.53 34.55
N LEU A 480 -28.94 23.35 35.09
CA LEU A 480 -28.12 22.98 36.22
C LEU A 480 -28.96 22.75 37.46
N HIS A 481 -29.95 23.59 37.73
CA HIS A 481 -30.87 23.40 38.88
C HIS A 481 -31.74 22.14 38.72
N GLU A 482 -32.20 21.86 37.49
CA GLU A 482 -32.97 20.63 37.23
C GLU A 482 -32.12 19.39 37.44
N LEU A 483 -30.86 19.39 37.01
CA LEU A 483 -29.90 18.30 37.26
C LEU A 483 -29.57 18.15 38.74
N GLU A 484 -29.38 19.23 39.50
CA GLU A 484 -29.16 19.17 40.95
C GLU A 484 -30.36 18.58 41.67
N MET A 485 -31.59 19.01 41.33
CA MET A 485 -32.81 18.39 41.91
C MET A 485 -32.93 16.90 41.57
N GLY A 486 -32.55 16.51 40.33
CA GLY A 486 -32.53 15.11 39.92
C GLY A 486 -31.52 14.27 40.67
N ILE A 487 -30.32 14.80 40.90
CA ILE A 487 -29.29 14.17 41.72
C ILE A 487 -29.76 14.03 43.18
N GLY A 488 -30.35 15.10 43.76
CA GLY A 488 -30.89 15.06 45.13
C GLY A 488 -31.95 14.01 45.30
N LYS A 489 -32.92 13.92 44.38
CA LYS A 489 -33.96 12.87 44.41
C LYS A 489 -33.39 11.45 44.25
N GLY A 490 -32.39 11.27 43.36
CA GLY A 490 -31.73 9.97 43.23
C GLY A 490 -30.92 9.53 44.45
N LEU A 491 -30.36 10.48 45.19
CA LEU A 491 -29.69 10.21 46.46
C LEU A 491 -30.70 9.85 47.57
N GLU A 492 -31.85 10.54 47.66
CA GLU A 492 -32.95 10.17 48.59
C GLU A 492 -33.49 8.76 48.32
N GLU A 493 -33.73 8.43 47.05
CA GLU A 493 -34.16 7.07 46.63
C GLU A 493 -33.12 5.98 46.99
N LEU A 494 -31.82 6.30 46.90
CA LEU A 494 -30.74 5.40 47.30
C LEU A 494 -30.67 5.23 48.84
N GLU A 495 -30.87 6.31 49.59
CA GLU A 495 -30.93 6.26 51.07
C GLU A 495 -32.14 5.44 51.56
N GLU A 496 -33.30 5.49 50.91
CA GLU A 496 -34.47 4.67 51.20
C GLU A 496 -34.28 3.17 50.89
N MET A 497 -33.33 2.82 50.04
CA MET A 497 -33.01 1.43 49.63
C MET A 497 -31.93 0.79 50.55
N LEU A 498 -31.22 1.59 51.35
CA LEU A 498 -30.21 1.15 52.30
C LEU A 498 -30.78 0.98 53.71
#